data_d0681585a6748161af54e0779ec61883
#
_entry.id   d0681585a6748161af54e0779ec61883
#
_cell.length_a   1.000
_cell.length_b   1.000
_cell.length_c   1.000
_cell.angle_alpha   90.00
_cell.angle_beta   90.00
_cell.angle_gamma   90.00
#
_symmetry.space_group_name_H-M   'P 1'
#
loop_
_entity.id
_entity.type
_entity.pdbx_description
1 polymer ?
#
loop_
_entity_poly.entity_id
_entity_poly.type
_entity_poly.pdbx_seq_one_letter_code
_entity_poly.pdbx_strand_id
1 'polypeptide(L)'
;MKHLPLGWLLPTAVLLLPAMPGNTAHTSEKGENMKHEKTAKVTSESIVRLSKITVDPNRIPEYLAFAAECGRQSMEKEPGVLMMYSMQDKAHPERITILEIYADHNAYERHIKTPHFQKYKQGTLEMV
;
A
#
# COMPACT_ATOMS: atom_id res chain seq x y z
N MET A 1 -27.47 -33.21 23.44
CA MET A 1 -28.17 -33.35 22.16
C MET A 1 -28.86 -32.03 21.85
N LYS A 2 -28.33 -31.19 20.95
CA LYS A 2 -29.06 -30.05 20.39
C LYS A 2 -28.67 -29.95 18.93
N HIS A 3 -29.66 -30.01 18.07
CA HIS A 3 -29.63 -30.11 16.63
C HIS A 3 -29.03 -28.86 15.97
N LEU A 4 -28.14 -29.05 14.99
CA LEU A 4 -27.81 -28.04 13.99
C LEU A 4 -28.92 -28.02 12.92
N PRO A 5 -29.38 -26.87 12.47
CA PRO A 5 -30.20 -26.79 11.28
C PRO A 5 -29.32 -26.72 10.04
N LEU A 6 -29.53 -27.72 9.19
CA LEU A 6 -29.09 -27.81 7.79
C LEU A 6 -29.99 -26.86 6.97
N GLY A 7 -29.38 -26.11 6.05
CA GLY A 7 -30.15 -25.56 4.96
C GLY A 7 -29.81 -24.14 4.54
N TRP A 8 -28.84 -24.01 3.63
CA TRP A 8 -28.83 -22.89 2.68
C TRP A 8 -28.36 -23.41 1.32
N LEU A 9 -29.32 -24.01 0.61
CA LEU A 9 -29.21 -24.17 -0.82
C LEU A 9 -29.72 -22.89 -1.48
N LEU A 10 -28.86 -22.18 -2.17
CA LEU A 10 -29.25 -21.10 -3.06
C LEU A 10 -29.56 -21.67 -4.45
N PRO A 11 -30.70 -21.31 -5.07
CA PRO A 11 -30.99 -21.71 -6.43
C PRO A 11 -30.19 -20.86 -7.43
N THR A 12 -29.51 -21.53 -8.34
CA THR A 12 -28.89 -20.94 -9.53
C THR A 12 -29.98 -20.42 -10.47
N ALA A 13 -30.16 -19.10 -10.52
CA ALA A 13 -30.95 -18.47 -11.55
C ALA A 13 -30.06 -18.22 -12.78
N VAL A 14 -30.27 -19.03 -13.82
CA VAL A 14 -29.72 -18.78 -15.16
C VAL A 14 -30.58 -17.71 -15.80
N LEU A 15 -30.05 -16.50 -15.94
CA LEU A 15 -30.69 -15.42 -16.68
C LEU A 15 -30.19 -15.44 -18.11
N LEU A 16 -31.04 -15.93 -19.04
CA LEU A 16 -30.85 -15.78 -20.48
C LEU A 16 -31.09 -14.32 -20.85
N LEU A 17 -30.08 -13.64 -21.36
CA LEU A 17 -30.19 -12.33 -21.99
C LEU A 17 -30.38 -12.51 -23.48
N PRO A 18 -31.36 -11.82 -24.11
CA PRO A 18 -31.54 -11.85 -25.57
C PRO A 18 -30.46 -11.03 -26.27
N ALA A 19 -29.98 -11.56 -27.38
CA ALA A 19 -29.06 -10.88 -28.27
C ALA A 19 -29.74 -9.65 -28.91
N MET A 20 -29.08 -8.50 -28.82
CA MET A 20 -29.41 -7.31 -29.58
C MET A 20 -28.39 -7.11 -30.72
N PRO A 21 -28.84 -6.74 -31.93
CA PRO A 21 -27.95 -6.52 -33.06
C PRO A 21 -27.27 -5.16 -32.99
N GLY A 22 -26.10 -5.12 -33.59
CA GLY A 22 -25.10 -4.09 -33.56
C GLY A 22 -25.53 -2.67 -33.83
N ASN A 23 -24.74 -1.76 -33.30
CA ASN A 23 -24.45 -0.52 -33.96
C ASN A 23 -23.00 -0.12 -33.70
N THR A 24 -22.27 0.04 -34.80
CA THR A 24 -20.91 0.51 -34.89
C THR A 24 -20.85 2.00 -34.55
N ALA A 25 -20.18 2.36 -33.46
CA ALA A 25 -19.61 3.70 -33.35
C ALA A 25 -18.25 3.55 -32.63
N HIS A 26 -17.23 3.62 -33.45
CA HIS A 26 -15.84 3.70 -33.06
C HIS A 26 -15.61 5.06 -32.43
N THR A 27 -15.51 5.10 -31.10
CA THR A 27 -14.91 6.23 -30.42
C THR A 27 -13.79 5.67 -29.54
N SER A 28 -12.58 5.82 -30.03
CA SER A 28 -11.33 5.54 -29.36
C SER A 28 -11.16 6.54 -28.21
N GLU A 29 -11.67 6.21 -27.05
CA GLU A 29 -11.16 6.83 -25.82
C GLU A 29 -9.97 6.01 -25.34
N LYS A 30 -8.81 6.41 -25.81
CA LYS A 30 -7.51 6.01 -25.31
C LYS A 30 -7.35 6.60 -23.91
N GLY A 31 -7.94 5.94 -22.93
CA GLY A 31 -7.61 6.15 -21.52
C GLY A 31 -6.16 5.74 -21.33
N GLU A 32 -5.26 6.70 -21.43
CA GLU A 32 -3.89 6.54 -20.99
C GLU A 32 -3.89 6.34 -19.47
N ASN A 33 -4.01 5.08 -19.08
CA ASN A 33 -3.64 4.65 -17.76
C ASN A 33 -2.11 4.79 -17.66
N MET A 34 -1.64 6.02 -17.40
CA MET A 34 -0.25 6.28 -17.09
C MET A 34 0.05 5.67 -15.72
N LYS A 35 0.26 4.34 -15.72
CA LYS A 35 1.06 3.72 -14.66
C LYS A 35 2.38 4.48 -14.65
N HIS A 36 2.63 5.23 -13.60
CA HIS A 36 3.95 5.80 -13.31
C HIS A 36 4.90 4.62 -13.12
N GLU A 37 5.47 4.16 -14.24
CA GLU A 37 6.54 3.17 -14.19
C GLU A 37 7.75 3.86 -13.58
N LYS A 38 8.15 3.41 -12.39
CA LYS A 38 9.36 3.92 -11.75
C LYS A 38 10.54 3.47 -12.60
N THR A 39 11.12 4.40 -13.33
CA THR A 39 12.29 4.15 -14.20
C THR A 39 13.60 4.00 -13.43
N ALA A 40 13.65 4.47 -12.18
CA ALA A 40 14.82 4.33 -11.33
C ALA A 40 15.00 2.87 -10.88
N LYS A 41 16.23 2.37 -11.03
CA LYS A 41 16.62 0.98 -10.70
C LYS A 41 17.51 0.96 -9.46
N VAL A 42 17.57 -0.19 -8.79
CA VAL A 42 18.53 -0.45 -7.72
C VAL A 42 19.93 -0.55 -8.34
N THR A 43 20.87 0.18 -7.78
CA THR A 43 22.29 0.27 -8.20
C THR A 43 23.19 0.18 -6.97
N SER A 44 24.53 0.27 -7.18
CA SER A 44 25.49 0.37 -6.08
C SER A 44 25.33 1.63 -5.22
N GLU A 45 24.70 2.68 -5.76
CA GLU A 45 24.45 3.95 -5.06
C GLU A 45 23.17 3.90 -4.22
N SER A 46 22.36 2.84 -4.38
CA SER A 46 21.08 2.72 -3.68
C SER A 46 21.28 2.50 -2.19
N ILE A 47 20.44 3.15 -1.40
CA ILE A 47 20.38 2.97 0.04
C ILE A 47 19.29 1.95 0.36
N VAL A 48 19.65 0.89 1.08
CA VAL A 48 18.73 -0.08 1.67
C VAL A 48 18.68 0.13 3.17
N ARG A 49 17.51 0.36 3.72
CA ARG A 49 17.30 0.53 5.16
C ARG A 49 16.31 -0.49 5.70
N LEU A 50 16.57 -0.94 6.91
CA LEU A 50 15.69 -1.81 7.66
C LEU A 50 15.44 -1.15 9.02
N SER A 51 14.29 -0.56 9.20
CA SER A 51 13.88 0.08 10.46
C SER A 51 13.06 -0.90 11.28
N LYS A 52 13.45 -1.13 12.53
CA LYS A 52 12.69 -1.93 13.51
C LYS A 52 12.10 -1.00 14.55
N ILE A 53 10.80 -1.08 14.72
CA ILE A 53 10.00 -0.16 15.54
C ILE A 53 9.15 -1.00 16.48
N THR A 54 9.09 -0.60 17.74
CA THR A 54 8.14 -1.16 18.70
C THR A 54 7.10 -0.10 19.01
N VAL A 55 5.85 -0.41 18.75
CA VAL A 55 4.71 0.50 18.89
C VAL A 55 3.96 0.20 20.20
N ASP A 56 3.43 1.22 20.86
CA ASP A 56 2.49 1.01 21.98
C ASP A 56 1.34 0.09 21.51
N PRO A 57 1.13 -1.06 22.18
CA PRO A 57 0.10 -2.02 21.79
C PRO A 57 -1.30 -1.42 21.67
N ASN A 58 -1.61 -0.37 22.45
CA ASN A 58 -2.91 0.30 22.43
C ASN A 58 -3.07 1.24 21.22
N ARG A 59 -1.98 1.58 20.54
CA ARG A 59 -1.95 2.54 19.44
C ARG A 59 -1.57 1.94 18.09
N ILE A 60 -1.47 0.62 18.00
CA ILE A 60 -1.11 -0.07 16.76
C ILE A 60 -1.99 0.34 15.57
N PRO A 61 -3.34 0.36 15.66
CA PRO A 61 -4.17 0.75 14.51
C PRO A 61 -3.92 2.17 14.04
N GLU A 62 -3.69 3.11 14.96
CA GLU A 62 -3.38 4.50 14.66
C GLU A 62 -2.01 4.63 13.98
N TYR A 63 -1.00 3.97 14.52
CA TYR A 63 0.33 3.92 13.92
C TYR A 63 0.30 3.38 12.50
N LEU A 64 -0.38 2.26 12.28
CA LEU A 64 -0.49 1.63 10.96
C LEU A 64 -1.18 2.55 9.93
N ALA A 65 -2.14 3.37 10.34
CA ALA A 65 -2.78 4.35 9.46
C ALA A 65 -1.79 5.43 8.99
N PHE A 66 -0.96 5.96 9.89
CA PHE A 66 0.11 6.90 9.55
C PHE A 66 1.16 6.28 8.63
N ALA A 67 1.61 5.07 8.96
CA ALA A 67 2.62 4.35 8.18
C ALA A 67 2.12 4.01 6.77
N ALA A 68 0.87 3.54 6.63
CA ALA A 68 0.26 3.22 5.35
C ALA A 68 0.12 4.47 4.46
N GLU A 69 -0.32 5.59 5.02
CA GLU A 69 -0.47 6.85 4.27
C GLU A 69 0.89 7.38 3.81
N CYS A 70 1.89 7.36 4.69
CA CYS A 70 3.25 7.76 4.34
C CYS A 70 3.81 6.88 3.22
N GLY A 71 3.74 5.56 3.37
CA GLY A 71 4.23 4.60 2.37
C GLY A 71 3.55 4.77 1.01
N ARG A 72 2.23 4.92 0.99
CA ARG A 72 1.45 5.16 -0.24
C ARG A 72 1.91 6.43 -0.95
N GLN A 73 2.00 7.57 -0.24
CA GLN A 73 2.43 8.84 -0.83
C GLN A 73 3.89 8.80 -1.31
N SER A 74 4.78 8.15 -0.56
CA SER A 74 6.17 7.98 -0.95
C SER A 74 6.29 7.17 -2.25
N MET A 75 5.55 6.07 -2.34
CA MET A 75 5.57 5.24 -3.55
C MET A 75 4.93 5.92 -4.76
N GLU A 76 3.92 6.76 -4.56
CA GLU A 76 3.22 7.46 -5.64
C GLU A 76 3.94 8.73 -6.12
N LYS A 77 4.52 9.52 -5.19
CA LYS A 77 4.98 10.88 -5.48
C LYS A 77 6.50 11.02 -5.57
N GLU A 78 7.25 10.05 -5.03
CA GLU A 78 8.71 10.14 -4.95
C GLU A 78 9.37 9.16 -5.92
N PRO A 79 9.89 9.61 -7.08
CA PRO A 79 10.56 8.72 -8.04
C PRO A 79 11.78 8.00 -7.45
N GLY A 80 12.45 8.63 -6.49
CA GLY A 80 13.63 8.07 -5.84
C GLY A 80 13.34 7.09 -4.70
N VAL A 81 12.08 6.91 -4.28
CA VAL A 81 11.69 5.84 -3.34
C VAL A 81 11.35 4.61 -4.18
N LEU A 82 12.25 3.65 -4.23
CA LEU A 82 12.10 2.46 -5.08
C LEU A 82 11.23 1.39 -4.43
N MET A 83 11.30 1.29 -3.10
CA MET A 83 10.52 0.34 -2.31
C MET A 83 10.27 0.91 -0.92
N MET A 84 9.07 0.67 -0.40
CA MET A 84 8.72 0.92 0.99
C MET A 84 7.69 -0.13 1.44
N TYR A 85 8.13 -1.05 2.29
CA TYR A 85 7.33 -2.16 2.80
C TYR A 85 7.30 -2.14 4.31
N SER A 86 6.10 -2.07 4.89
CA SER A 86 5.89 -2.24 6.33
C SER A 86 5.39 -3.65 6.61
N MET A 87 6.08 -4.35 7.48
CA MET A 87 5.80 -5.71 7.90
C MET A 87 5.50 -5.73 9.39
N GLN A 88 4.39 -6.35 9.78
CA GLN A 88 4.02 -6.54 11.18
C GLN A 88 4.37 -7.97 11.61
N ASP A 89 4.98 -8.14 12.78
CA ASP A 89 5.23 -9.47 13.34
C ASP A 89 3.90 -10.12 13.73
N LYS A 90 3.69 -11.37 13.31
CA LYS A 90 2.44 -12.09 13.56
C LYS A 90 2.28 -12.50 15.03
N ALA A 91 3.38 -12.84 15.69
CA ALA A 91 3.38 -13.25 17.11
C ALA A 91 3.46 -12.04 18.05
N HIS A 92 4.04 -10.94 17.59
CA HIS A 92 4.27 -9.70 18.32
C HIS A 92 3.80 -8.50 17.49
N PRO A 93 2.47 -8.23 17.43
CA PRO A 93 1.88 -7.21 16.56
C PRO A 93 2.42 -5.79 16.81
N GLU A 94 2.97 -5.51 17.99
CA GLU A 94 3.64 -4.26 18.34
C GLU A 94 4.98 -4.05 17.62
N ARG A 95 5.54 -5.12 17.02
CA ARG A 95 6.83 -5.06 16.32
C ARG A 95 6.61 -4.87 14.83
N ILE A 96 7.02 -3.71 14.35
CA ILE A 96 6.94 -3.34 12.93
C ILE A 96 8.35 -3.30 12.36
N THR A 97 8.54 -3.88 11.19
CA THR A 97 9.77 -3.76 10.40
C THR A 97 9.45 -3.06 9.10
N ILE A 98 10.18 -2.00 8.76
CA ILE A 98 10.03 -1.27 7.51
C ILE A 98 11.27 -1.49 6.67
N LEU A 99 11.11 -2.07 5.48
CA LEU A 99 12.13 -2.16 4.45
C LEU A 99 11.96 -1.00 3.48
N GLU A 100 13.03 -0.22 3.31
CA GLU A 100 13.05 0.96 2.45
C GLU A 100 14.23 0.85 1.48
N ILE A 101 13.98 1.15 0.21
CA ILE A 101 15.04 1.25 -0.81
C ILE A 101 14.91 2.60 -1.51
N TYR A 102 15.98 3.36 -1.50
CA TYR A 102 16.09 4.66 -2.17
C TYR A 102 17.08 4.55 -3.32
N ALA A 103 16.84 5.28 -4.40
CA ALA A 103 17.71 5.28 -5.58
C ALA A 103 19.14 5.71 -5.25
N ASP A 104 19.30 6.68 -4.35
CA ASP A 104 20.55 7.24 -3.88
C ASP A 104 20.37 7.99 -2.55
N HIS A 105 21.46 8.53 -2.01
CA HIS A 105 21.45 9.32 -0.78
C HIS A 105 20.58 10.59 -0.91
N ASN A 106 20.58 11.25 -2.05
CA ASN A 106 19.79 12.44 -2.28
C ASN A 106 18.27 12.14 -2.27
N ALA A 107 17.87 10.97 -2.76
CA ALA A 107 16.48 10.53 -2.69
C ALA A 107 16.03 10.34 -1.24
N TYR A 108 16.87 9.74 -0.39
CA TYR A 108 16.61 9.64 1.04
C TYR A 108 16.52 11.00 1.71
N GLU A 109 17.47 11.92 1.43
CA GLU A 109 17.47 13.27 1.98
C GLU A 109 16.22 14.09 1.57
N ARG A 110 15.71 13.88 0.37
CA ARG A 110 14.43 14.48 -0.07
C ARG A 110 13.25 13.88 0.67
N HIS A 111 13.22 12.53 0.76
CA HIS A 111 12.13 11.80 1.42
C HIS A 111 11.88 12.30 2.83
N ILE A 112 12.90 12.38 3.67
CA ILE A 112 12.75 12.80 5.07
C ILE A 112 12.28 14.24 5.25
N LYS A 113 12.30 15.07 4.19
CA LYS A 113 11.81 16.45 4.18
C LYS A 113 10.40 16.60 3.61
N THR A 114 9.82 15.53 3.08
CA THR A 114 8.47 15.58 2.49
C THR A 114 7.39 15.82 3.54
N PRO A 115 6.28 16.48 3.18
CA PRO A 115 5.17 16.72 4.10
C PRO A 115 4.57 15.42 4.66
N HIS A 116 4.48 14.36 3.85
CA HIS A 116 3.92 13.09 4.29
C HIS A 116 4.84 12.34 5.25
N PHE A 117 6.17 12.40 5.06
CA PHE A 117 7.11 11.85 6.04
C PHE A 117 7.07 12.65 7.35
N GLN A 118 7.05 13.98 7.29
CA GLN A 118 6.98 14.83 8.48
C GLN A 118 5.68 14.59 9.27
N LYS A 119 4.55 14.44 8.57
CA LYS A 119 3.27 14.09 9.18
C LYS A 119 3.35 12.73 9.89
N TYR A 120 3.92 11.71 9.23
CA TYR A 120 4.13 10.40 9.83
C TYR A 120 5.02 10.52 11.07
N LYS A 121 6.19 11.15 10.94
CA LYS A 121 7.16 11.28 12.05
C LYS A 121 6.56 11.97 13.27
N GLN A 122 5.90 13.11 13.08
CA GLN A 122 5.30 13.86 14.17
C GLN A 122 4.09 13.15 14.77
N GLY A 123 3.25 12.55 13.92
CA GLY A 123 2.04 11.85 14.36
C GLY A 123 2.33 10.57 15.13
N THR A 124 3.49 9.93 14.93
CA THR A 124 3.83 8.65 15.56
C THR A 124 4.85 8.76 16.70
N LEU A 125 5.39 9.95 16.96
CA LEU A 125 6.47 10.16 17.93
C LEU A 125 6.15 9.63 19.33
N GLU A 126 4.92 9.81 19.79
CA GLU A 126 4.45 9.37 21.11
C GLU A 126 3.92 7.92 21.11
N MET A 127 4.06 7.21 20.00
CA MET A 127 3.58 5.83 19.83
C MET A 127 4.71 4.79 19.86
N VAL A 128 5.97 5.23 19.81
CA VAL A 128 7.15 4.38 19.62
C VAL A 128 8.21 4.63 20.68
#